data_348e342b3fbb6a2be26ad63a8db00c7f
#
_entry.id   348e342b3fbb6a2be26ad63a8db00c7f
#
_cell.length_a   1.000
_cell.length_b   1.000
_cell.length_c   1.000
_cell.angle_alpha   90.00
_cell.angle_beta   90.00
_cell.angle_gamma   90.00
#
_symmetry.space_group_name_H-M   'P 1'
#
loop_
_entity.id
_entity.type
_entity.pdbx_description
1 polymer ?
#
loop_
_entity_poly.entity_id
_entity_poly.type
_entity_poly.pdbx_seq_one_letter_code
_entity_poly.pdbx_strand_id
1 'polypeptide(L)'
;MIRKSRAAELARNNMPLPAVQMLLGHSTPSLTSSYVSFSEAEIREVTRHFIEKESSRRTSARNSFFGKVQLMRHADIQTLVVLSTVEGHQVTTVITNDSVERLGLRVGKLIAAEVKAPWVILEKGDQEPQCTAENRFKGVVEGINRGKVNTEYIVLISDGTRLCSIVTTESSRRLNLVTGDTVWALFNCFAVVLHVD
;
A
#
# COMPACT_ATOMS: atom_id res chain seq x y z
N MET A 1 11.54 12.40 24.15
CA MET A 1 12.23 11.42 23.26
C MET A 1 11.34 10.26 22.81
N ILE A 2 10.54 9.64 23.65
CA ILE A 2 9.68 8.46 23.34
C ILE A 2 8.73 8.71 22.16
N ARG A 3 8.09 9.87 22.04
CA ARG A 3 7.15 10.19 20.95
C ARG A 3 7.80 10.19 19.56
N LYS A 4 9.03 10.71 19.42
CA LYS A 4 9.73 10.76 18.12
C LYS A 4 10.17 9.36 17.65
N SER A 5 10.64 8.52 18.57
CA SER A 5 11.04 7.15 18.26
C SER A 5 9.85 6.32 17.80
N ARG A 6 8.70 6.47 18.48
CA ARG A 6 7.45 5.77 18.12
C ARG A 6 6.90 6.25 16.78
N ALA A 7 6.92 7.54 16.51
CA ALA A 7 6.49 8.09 15.22
C ALA A 7 7.36 7.59 14.05
N ALA A 8 8.69 7.50 14.25
CA ALA A 8 9.60 6.95 13.26
C ALA A 8 9.36 5.45 12.99
N GLU A 9 9.01 4.69 14.03
CA GLU A 9 8.65 3.28 13.91
C GLU A 9 7.34 3.09 13.12
N LEU A 10 6.31 3.87 13.45
CA LEU A 10 5.02 3.86 12.73
C LEU A 10 5.17 4.27 11.26
N ALA A 11 6.01 5.27 10.97
CA ALA A 11 6.33 5.65 9.60
C ALA A 11 7.04 4.52 8.83
N ARG A 12 7.94 3.76 9.47
CA ARG A 12 8.56 2.57 8.86
C ARG A 12 7.55 1.45 8.58
N ASN A 13 6.45 1.41 9.33
CA ASN A 13 5.35 0.46 9.16
C ASN A 13 4.25 1.00 8.23
N ASN A 14 4.59 1.96 7.35
CA ASN A 14 3.71 2.57 6.35
C ASN A 14 2.53 3.37 6.93
N MET A 15 2.66 3.91 8.15
CA MET A 15 1.68 4.90 8.61
C MET A 15 1.81 6.16 7.76
N PRO A 16 0.71 6.66 7.16
CA PRO A 16 0.71 7.88 6.36
C PRO A 16 1.34 9.07 7.06
N LEU A 17 2.15 9.87 6.36
CA LEU A 17 2.84 11.01 6.93
C LEU A 17 1.91 12.00 7.66
N PRO A 18 0.70 12.34 7.14
CA PRO A 18 -0.26 13.16 7.87
C PRO A 18 -0.71 12.54 9.19
N ALA A 19 -0.88 11.22 9.25
CA ALA A 19 -1.23 10.51 10.47
C ALA A 19 -0.08 10.54 11.49
N VAL A 20 1.17 10.41 11.03
CA VAL A 20 2.38 10.57 11.87
C VAL A 20 2.48 11.99 12.42
N GLN A 21 2.22 13.01 11.59
CA GLN A 21 2.23 14.41 11.99
C GLN A 21 1.16 14.70 13.05
N MET A 22 -0.05 14.19 12.87
CA MET A 22 -1.14 14.31 13.84
C MET A 22 -0.77 13.65 15.18
N LEU A 23 -0.15 12.47 15.16
CA LEU A 23 0.32 11.76 16.34
C LEU A 23 1.39 12.57 17.12
N LEU A 24 2.22 13.34 16.40
CA LEU A 24 3.22 14.23 16.97
C LEU A 24 2.63 15.55 17.53
N GLY A 25 1.33 15.79 17.27
CA GLY A 25 0.63 17.01 17.71
C GLY A 25 0.84 18.20 16.77
N HIS A 26 1.27 17.96 15.52
CA HIS A 26 1.33 19.00 14.50
C HIS A 26 -0.03 19.19 13.85
N SER A 27 -0.42 20.45 13.57
CA SER A 27 -1.56 20.75 12.72
C SER A 27 -1.29 20.18 11.32
N THR A 28 -2.21 19.42 10.79
CA THR A 28 -2.08 18.81 9.46
C THR A 28 -1.96 19.89 8.39
N PRO A 29 -0.89 19.91 7.57
CA PRO A 29 -0.87 20.75 6.37
C PRO A 29 -2.04 20.37 5.47
N SER A 30 -2.68 21.35 4.85
CA SER A 30 -3.71 21.12 3.84
C SER A 30 -3.17 20.18 2.75
N LEU A 31 -3.69 18.96 2.67
CA LEU A 31 -3.36 17.98 1.64
C LEU A 31 -4.09 18.36 0.34
N THR A 32 -3.59 19.38 -0.33
CA THR A 32 -4.21 19.97 -1.54
C THR A 32 -3.82 19.25 -2.83
N SER A 33 -3.19 18.07 -2.79
CA SER A 33 -2.64 17.46 -4.00
C SER A 33 -3.35 16.19 -4.50
N SER A 34 -4.38 15.70 -3.83
CA SER A 34 -5.17 14.58 -4.37
C SER A 34 -6.61 15.01 -4.65
N TYR A 35 -7.19 14.51 -5.74
CA TYR A 35 -8.60 14.73 -6.09
C TYR A 35 -9.60 14.21 -5.04
N VAL A 36 -9.14 13.53 -4.01
CA VAL A 36 -9.90 13.05 -2.87
C VAL A 36 -9.33 13.66 -1.61
N SER A 37 -10.03 14.63 -1.02
CA SER A 37 -9.65 15.22 0.26
C SER A 37 -10.05 14.32 1.42
N PHE A 38 -9.15 14.14 2.38
CA PHE A 38 -9.43 13.49 3.66
C PHE A 38 -9.67 14.56 4.72
N SER A 39 -10.76 14.42 5.46
CA SER A 39 -11.04 15.26 6.63
C SER A 39 -10.14 14.88 7.80
N GLU A 40 -10.01 15.78 8.78
CA GLU A 40 -9.26 15.47 10.02
C GLU A 40 -9.82 14.24 10.75
N ALA A 41 -11.13 14.02 10.71
CA ALA A 41 -11.76 12.86 11.32
C ALA A 41 -11.32 11.57 10.63
N GLU A 42 -11.28 11.55 9.29
CA GLU A 42 -10.81 10.41 8.51
C GLU A 42 -9.32 10.14 8.72
N ILE A 43 -8.48 11.18 8.83
CA ILE A 43 -7.06 11.01 9.17
C ILE A 43 -6.90 10.42 10.58
N ARG A 44 -7.73 10.83 11.56
CA ARG A 44 -7.74 10.22 12.90
C ARG A 44 -8.13 8.75 12.87
N GLU A 45 -9.10 8.38 12.05
CA GLU A 45 -9.52 6.98 11.85
C GLU A 45 -8.39 6.15 11.21
N VAL A 46 -7.73 6.68 10.18
CA VAL A 46 -6.52 6.08 9.59
C VAL A 46 -5.44 5.86 10.66
N THR A 47 -5.18 6.89 11.48
CA THR A 47 -4.19 6.81 12.56
C THR A 47 -4.53 5.70 13.56
N ARG A 48 -5.79 5.61 13.97
CA ARG A 48 -6.27 4.57 14.89
C ARG A 48 -6.10 3.18 14.29
N HIS A 49 -6.51 2.99 13.03
CA HIS A 49 -6.34 1.72 12.32
C HIS A 49 -4.88 1.25 12.29
N PHE A 50 -3.93 2.15 11.97
CA PHE A 50 -2.51 1.78 11.98
C PHE A 50 -1.98 1.41 13.36
N ILE A 51 -2.41 2.10 14.42
CA ILE A 51 -2.02 1.80 15.81
C ILE A 51 -2.60 0.45 16.24
N GLU A 52 -3.87 0.19 15.96
CA GLU A 52 -4.55 -1.06 16.31
C GLU A 52 -3.99 -2.25 15.52
N LYS A 53 -3.74 -2.05 14.21
CA LYS A 53 -3.15 -3.08 13.34
C LYS A 53 -1.76 -3.49 13.80
N GLU A 54 -0.95 -2.57 14.31
CA GLU A 54 0.37 -2.87 14.84
C GLU A 54 0.30 -3.75 16.09
N SER A 55 -0.73 -3.57 16.93
CA SER A 55 -0.95 -4.37 18.15
C SER A 55 -1.60 -5.73 17.87
N SER A 56 -2.25 -5.92 16.71
CA SER A 56 -3.07 -7.10 16.40
C SER A 56 -2.77 -7.77 15.07
N ARG A 57 -1.54 -7.66 14.53
CA ARG A 57 -1.18 -8.26 13.22
C ARG A 57 -1.56 -9.74 13.13
N ARG A 58 -2.74 -10.03 12.58
CA ARG A 58 -3.23 -11.39 12.30
C ARG A 58 -3.22 -11.74 10.80
N THR A 59 -2.58 -10.92 9.96
CA THR A 59 -2.47 -11.15 8.52
C THR A 59 -1.05 -11.49 8.12
N SER A 60 -0.90 -12.36 7.12
CA SER A 60 0.38 -12.66 6.48
C SER A 60 0.72 -11.70 5.33
N ALA A 61 -0.15 -10.76 5.00
CA ALA A 61 0.11 -9.74 4.01
C ALA A 61 1.10 -8.71 4.59
N ARG A 62 2.13 -8.39 3.82
CA ARG A 62 3.15 -7.41 4.22
C ARG A 62 2.92 -6.03 3.64
N ASN A 63 2.15 -5.95 2.56
CA ASN A 63 1.80 -4.69 1.91
C ASN A 63 0.37 -4.33 2.28
N SER A 64 0.16 -3.14 2.79
CA SER A 64 -1.14 -2.64 3.17
C SER A 64 -1.26 -1.18 2.78
N PHE A 65 -2.34 -0.86 2.09
CA PHE A 65 -2.73 0.47 1.71
C PHE A 65 -4.03 0.80 2.43
N PHE A 66 -4.08 1.92 3.11
CA PHE A 66 -5.30 2.40 3.71
C PHE A 66 -5.79 3.65 2.98
N GLY A 67 -7.08 3.68 2.66
CA GLY A 67 -7.61 4.79 1.90
C GLY A 67 -9.13 4.75 1.78
N LYS A 68 -9.63 5.62 0.93
CA LYS A 68 -11.05 5.84 0.67
C LYS A 68 -11.45 5.24 -0.68
N VAL A 69 -12.57 4.52 -0.73
CA VAL A 69 -13.14 4.07 -2.00
C VAL A 69 -13.50 5.28 -2.84
N GLN A 70 -12.82 5.46 -3.96
CA GLN A 70 -13.00 6.57 -4.89
C GLN A 70 -13.98 6.24 -6.00
N LEU A 71 -13.90 5.00 -6.52
CA LEU A 71 -14.70 4.56 -7.66
C LEU A 71 -15.13 3.11 -7.47
N MET A 72 -16.34 2.81 -7.90
CA MET A 72 -16.86 1.45 -8.04
C MET A 72 -17.51 1.30 -9.40
N ARG A 73 -17.16 0.25 -10.13
CA ARG A 73 -17.80 -0.14 -11.40
C ARG A 73 -18.34 -1.55 -11.25
N HIS A 74 -19.65 -1.66 -11.14
CA HIS A 74 -20.36 -2.94 -11.07
C HIS A 74 -20.46 -3.55 -12.45
N ALA A 75 -20.24 -4.87 -12.53
CA ALA A 75 -20.53 -5.73 -13.67
C ALA A 75 -21.35 -6.93 -13.19
N ASP A 76 -21.61 -7.91 -14.07
CA ASP A 76 -22.56 -8.99 -13.78
C ASP A 76 -22.19 -9.84 -12.56
N ILE A 77 -20.89 -10.12 -12.36
CA ILE A 77 -20.39 -11.01 -11.31
C ILE A 77 -19.44 -10.27 -10.35
N GLN A 78 -18.70 -9.30 -10.87
CA GLN A 78 -17.61 -8.65 -10.16
C GLN A 78 -17.73 -7.13 -10.21
N THR A 79 -17.14 -6.47 -9.23
CA THR A 79 -17.02 -5.02 -9.16
C THR A 79 -15.56 -4.64 -9.15
N LEU A 80 -15.19 -3.72 -10.05
CA LEU A 80 -13.90 -3.02 -9.97
C LEU A 80 -14.02 -1.90 -8.93
N VAL A 81 -13.10 -1.88 -7.98
CA VAL A 81 -13.00 -0.87 -6.92
C VAL A 81 -11.66 -0.17 -7.02
N VAL A 82 -11.68 1.15 -7.02
CA VAL A 82 -10.47 1.98 -6.92
C VAL A 82 -10.45 2.65 -5.57
N LEU A 83 -9.37 2.40 -4.84
CA LEU A 83 -9.05 3.01 -3.56
C LEU A 83 -8.07 4.17 -3.79
N SER A 84 -8.31 5.33 -3.18
CA SER A 84 -7.32 6.41 -3.08
C SER A 84 -6.73 6.44 -1.68
N THR A 85 -5.40 6.33 -1.58
CA THR A 85 -4.70 6.44 -0.29
C THR A 85 -4.57 7.89 0.15
N VAL A 86 -4.21 8.09 1.41
CA VAL A 86 -3.98 9.43 1.98
C VAL A 86 -2.84 10.15 1.26
N GLU A 87 -1.86 9.40 0.78
CA GLU A 87 -0.71 9.91 0.02
C GLU A 87 -1.02 10.18 -1.46
N GLY A 88 -2.25 9.86 -1.91
CA GLY A 88 -2.70 10.10 -3.27
C GLY A 88 -2.44 8.96 -4.26
N HIS A 89 -1.96 7.80 -3.82
CA HIS A 89 -1.86 6.63 -4.66
C HIS A 89 -3.23 6.01 -4.92
N GLN A 90 -3.37 5.41 -6.09
CA GLN A 90 -4.54 4.62 -6.44
C GLN A 90 -4.21 3.13 -6.39
N VAL A 91 -5.07 2.36 -5.72
CA VAL A 91 -5.01 0.90 -5.71
C VAL A 91 -6.29 0.37 -6.32
N THR A 92 -6.14 -0.39 -7.40
CA THR A 92 -7.26 -1.02 -8.11
C THR A 92 -7.39 -2.47 -7.69
N THR A 93 -8.61 -2.89 -7.39
CA THR A 93 -8.97 -4.27 -7.11
C THR A 93 -10.25 -4.68 -7.82
N VAL A 94 -10.41 -5.98 -8.05
CA VAL A 94 -11.64 -6.57 -8.56
C VAL A 94 -12.09 -7.65 -7.59
N ILE A 95 -13.31 -7.52 -7.08
CA ILE A 95 -13.92 -8.43 -6.13
C ILE A 95 -15.32 -8.85 -6.61
N THR A 96 -15.88 -9.91 -6.04
CA THR A 96 -17.25 -10.34 -6.37
C THR A 96 -18.29 -9.34 -5.82
N ASN A 97 -19.47 -9.29 -6.47
CA ASN A 97 -20.57 -8.44 -6.01
C ASN A 97 -21.03 -8.87 -4.60
N ASP A 98 -21.05 -10.18 -4.30
CA ASP A 98 -21.30 -10.70 -2.95
C ASP A 98 -20.32 -10.12 -1.91
N SER A 99 -19.03 -10.02 -2.26
CA SER A 99 -18.04 -9.42 -1.38
C SER A 99 -18.28 -7.91 -1.17
N VAL A 100 -18.72 -7.19 -2.20
CA VAL A 100 -19.11 -5.77 -2.09
C VAL A 100 -20.22 -5.59 -1.07
N GLU A 101 -21.28 -6.42 -1.15
CA GLU A 101 -22.42 -6.38 -0.23
C GLU A 101 -22.01 -6.76 1.19
N ARG A 102 -21.29 -7.88 1.36
CA ARG A 102 -20.84 -8.37 2.65
C ARG A 102 -19.92 -7.38 3.37
N LEU A 103 -19.04 -6.69 2.64
CA LEU A 103 -18.17 -5.67 3.19
C LEU A 103 -18.86 -4.30 3.31
N GLY A 104 -20.09 -4.17 2.80
CA GLY A 104 -20.85 -2.91 2.79
C GLY A 104 -20.08 -1.79 2.12
N LEU A 105 -19.44 -2.08 0.95
CA LEU A 105 -18.63 -1.11 0.24
C LEU A 105 -19.51 -0.05 -0.44
N ARG A 106 -19.06 1.19 -0.35
CA ARG A 106 -19.63 2.33 -1.07
C ARG A 106 -18.55 3.38 -1.30
N VAL A 107 -18.74 4.21 -2.29
CA VAL A 107 -17.86 5.37 -2.50
C VAL A 107 -17.82 6.22 -1.22
N GLY A 108 -16.61 6.64 -0.84
CA GLY A 108 -16.34 7.37 0.38
C GLY A 108 -16.02 6.51 1.61
N LYS A 109 -16.24 5.18 1.57
CA LYS A 109 -15.90 4.31 2.69
C LYS A 109 -14.38 4.16 2.83
N LEU A 110 -13.89 4.24 4.08
CA LEU A 110 -12.50 3.92 4.43
C LEU A 110 -12.32 2.40 4.49
N ILE A 111 -11.27 1.90 3.87
CA ILE A 111 -10.94 0.48 3.79
C ILE A 111 -9.43 0.27 3.75
N ALA A 112 -8.99 -0.92 4.12
CA ALA A 112 -7.64 -1.38 3.89
C ALA A 112 -7.58 -2.31 2.69
N ALA A 113 -6.56 -2.16 1.84
CA ALA A 113 -6.23 -3.05 0.73
C ALA A 113 -4.89 -3.72 1.03
N GLU A 114 -4.86 -5.04 1.00
CA GLU A 114 -3.67 -5.81 1.35
C GLU A 114 -3.20 -6.69 0.19
N VAL A 115 -1.88 -6.78 0.03
CA VAL A 115 -1.23 -7.62 -0.98
C VAL A 115 -0.11 -8.43 -0.33
N LYS A 116 -0.08 -9.73 -0.60
CA LYS A 116 1.05 -10.57 -0.16
C LYS A 116 2.32 -10.25 -0.95
N ALA A 117 3.45 -10.20 -0.26
CA ALA A 117 4.75 -9.89 -0.87
C ALA A 117 5.13 -10.76 -2.09
N PRO A 118 4.80 -12.08 -2.16
CA PRO A 118 5.06 -12.88 -3.36
C PRO A 118 4.25 -12.49 -4.60
N TRP A 119 3.19 -11.70 -4.45
CA TRP A 119 2.38 -11.21 -5.57
C TRP A 119 2.89 -9.89 -6.15
N VAL A 120 3.85 -9.26 -5.49
CA VAL A 120 4.51 -8.04 -5.96
C VAL A 120 5.67 -8.43 -6.86
N ILE A 121 5.55 -8.12 -8.14
CA ILE A 121 6.58 -8.33 -9.16
C ILE A 121 7.45 -7.07 -9.23
N LEU A 122 8.75 -7.24 -9.46
CA LEU A 122 9.68 -6.14 -9.66
C LEU A 122 10.18 -6.10 -11.09
N GLU A 123 10.21 -4.91 -11.66
CA GLU A 123 10.86 -4.63 -12.95
C GLU A 123 11.88 -3.49 -12.78
N LYS A 124 13.09 -3.69 -13.29
CA LYS A 124 14.17 -2.71 -13.19
C LYS A 124 14.04 -1.68 -14.30
N GLY A 125 14.10 -0.41 -13.96
CA GLY A 125 14.14 0.69 -14.93
C GLY A 125 13.33 1.92 -14.52
N ASP A 126 13.52 2.98 -15.28
CA ASP A 126 12.89 4.27 -15.06
C ASP A 126 11.57 4.45 -15.80
N GLN A 127 11.41 3.75 -16.92
CA GLN A 127 10.22 3.82 -17.76
C GLN A 127 9.12 2.94 -17.19
N GLU A 128 7.88 3.43 -17.25
CA GLU A 128 6.71 2.68 -16.81
C GLU A 128 6.53 1.43 -17.70
N PRO A 129 6.45 0.24 -17.06
CA PRO A 129 6.29 -1.01 -17.78
C PRO A 129 4.97 -1.07 -18.54
N GLN A 130 5.01 -1.53 -19.79
CA GLN A 130 3.81 -1.87 -20.55
C GLN A 130 3.42 -3.31 -20.24
N CYS A 131 2.56 -3.47 -19.24
CA CYS A 131 2.10 -4.77 -18.75
C CYS A 131 0.63 -4.73 -18.35
N THR A 132 0.06 -5.89 -18.02
CA THR A 132 -1.34 -6.04 -17.61
C THR A 132 -1.57 -5.83 -16.12
N ALA A 133 -0.57 -5.44 -15.35
CA ALA A 133 -0.74 -5.09 -13.94
C ALA A 133 -1.41 -3.72 -13.82
N GLU A 134 -2.53 -3.62 -13.12
CA GLU A 134 -3.24 -2.37 -12.88
C GLU A 134 -2.53 -1.50 -11.84
N ASN A 135 -1.88 -2.15 -10.87
CA ASN A 135 -1.19 -1.48 -9.79
C ASN A 135 0.31 -1.41 -10.09
N ARG A 136 0.83 -0.21 -10.33
CA ARG A 136 2.21 0.05 -10.74
C ARG A 136 2.76 1.21 -9.91
N PHE A 137 3.80 0.96 -9.14
CA PHE A 137 4.42 1.93 -8.24
C PHE A 137 5.90 2.05 -8.54
N LYS A 138 6.34 3.23 -8.97
CA LYS A 138 7.76 3.52 -9.12
C LYS A 138 8.40 3.76 -7.76
N GLY A 139 9.57 3.17 -7.54
CA GLY A 139 10.30 3.31 -6.30
C GLY A 139 11.77 2.99 -6.42
N VAL A 140 12.43 3.01 -5.27
CA VAL A 140 13.87 2.71 -5.16
C VAL A 140 14.05 1.54 -4.20
N VAL A 141 14.93 0.63 -4.54
CA VAL A 141 15.29 -0.49 -3.65
C VAL A 141 15.99 0.07 -2.41
N GLU A 142 15.31 0.03 -1.27
CA GLU A 142 15.83 0.46 0.03
C GLU A 142 16.59 -0.66 0.76
N GLY A 143 16.11 -1.91 0.61
CA GLY A 143 16.68 -3.05 1.32
C GLY A 143 16.57 -4.35 0.56
N ILE A 144 17.52 -5.25 0.80
CA ILE A 144 17.58 -6.58 0.20
C ILE A 144 17.96 -7.58 1.29
N ASN A 145 17.11 -8.59 1.48
CA ASN A 145 17.39 -9.71 2.39
C ASN A 145 17.47 -11.00 1.57
N ARG A 146 18.69 -11.52 1.36
CA ARG A 146 18.95 -12.69 0.53
C ARG A 146 18.91 -13.98 1.34
N GLY A 147 17.93 -14.84 1.04
CA GLY A 147 17.84 -16.19 1.56
C GLY A 147 18.34 -17.24 0.55
N LYS A 148 18.31 -18.50 0.98
CA LYS A 148 18.75 -19.63 0.12
C LYS A 148 17.76 -19.92 -1.03
N VAL A 149 16.46 -19.77 -0.79
CA VAL A 149 15.38 -20.11 -1.72
C VAL A 149 14.73 -18.85 -2.29
N ASN A 150 14.60 -17.81 -1.50
CA ASN A 150 13.96 -16.56 -1.87
C ASN A 150 14.79 -15.33 -1.45
N THR A 151 14.51 -14.22 -2.07
CA THR A 151 15.04 -12.91 -1.73
C THR A 151 13.89 -11.97 -1.48
N GLU A 152 13.96 -11.23 -0.37
CA GLU A 152 13.05 -10.17 -0.03
C GLU A 152 13.65 -8.83 -0.45
N TYR A 153 12.85 -8.01 -1.10
CA TYR A 153 13.16 -6.64 -1.45
C TYR A 153 12.21 -5.69 -0.75
N ILE A 154 12.75 -4.60 -0.23
CA ILE A 154 11.96 -3.45 0.25
C ILE A 154 12.14 -2.34 -0.76
N VAL A 155 11.04 -1.90 -1.34
CA VAL A 155 10.97 -0.80 -2.31
C VAL A 155 10.32 0.40 -1.64
N LEU A 156 11.04 1.51 -1.60
CA LEU A 156 10.54 2.79 -1.10
C LEU A 156 9.93 3.56 -2.27
N ILE A 157 8.63 3.82 -2.24
CA ILE A 157 7.95 4.64 -3.24
C ILE A 157 7.91 6.12 -2.83
N SER A 158 7.48 6.99 -3.73
CA SER A 158 7.68 8.46 -3.65
C SER A 158 7.10 9.13 -2.41
N ASP A 159 6.09 8.54 -1.78
CA ASP A 159 5.42 9.06 -0.58
C ASP A 159 6.00 8.53 0.74
N GLY A 160 7.05 7.71 0.66
CA GLY A 160 7.67 7.05 1.81
C GLY A 160 7.06 5.69 2.17
N THR A 161 6.05 5.21 1.44
CA THR A 161 5.49 3.86 1.62
C THR A 161 6.52 2.80 1.22
N ARG A 162 6.64 1.75 2.02
CA ARG A 162 7.52 0.60 1.78
C ARG A 162 6.72 -0.56 1.26
N LEU A 163 7.06 -1.02 0.06
CA LEU A 163 6.50 -2.23 -0.53
C LEU A 163 7.50 -3.38 -0.40
N CYS A 164 7.02 -4.48 0.14
CA CYS A 164 7.77 -5.72 0.25
C CYS A 164 7.46 -6.62 -0.94
N SER A 165 8.49 -7.08 -1.63
CA SER A 165 8.40 -8.11 -2.67
C SER A 165 9.26 -9.31 -2.27
N ILE A 166 8.74 -10.52 -2.47
CA ILE A 166 9.46 -11.77 -2.26
C ILE A 166 9.53 -12.52 -3.58
N VAL A 167 10.74 -12.67 -4.10
CA VAL A 167 11.01 -13.39 -5.35
C VAL A 167 11.92 -14.58 -5.10
N THR A 168 12.01 -15.51 -6.06
CA THR A 168 12.99 -16.62 -5.96
C THR A 168 14.41 -16.07 -6.04
N THR A 169 15.35 -16.73 -5.38
CA THR A 169 16.76 -16.33 -5.44
C THR A 169 17.30 -16.37 -6.88
N GLU A 170 16.78 -17.25 -7.72
CA GLU A 170 17.13 -17.30 -9.14
C GLU A 170 16.65 -16.05 -9.89
N SER A 171 15.37 -15.66 -9.73
CA SER A 171 14.83 -14.42 -10.30
C SER A 171 15.59 -13.18 -9.80
N SER A 172 15.95 -13.17 -8.51
CA SER A 172 16.77 -12.11 -7.91
C SER A 172 18.16 -12.00 -8.58
N ARG A 173 18.82 -13.13 -8.86
CA ARG A 173 20.12 -13.15 -9.56
C ARG A 173 19.99 -12.64 -11.00
N ARG A 174 18.95 -13.05 -11.72
CA ARG A 174 18.70 -12.60 -13.09
C ARG A 174 18.45 -11.10 -13.16
N LEU A 175 17.68 -10.55 -12.23
CA LEU A 175 17.34 -9.13 -12.16
C LEU A 175 18.51 -8.28 -11.65
N ASN A 176 19.40 -8.87 -10.86
CA ASN A 176 20.62 -8.29 -10.29
C ASN A 176 20.41 -6.89 -9.69
N LEU A 177 19.37 -6.76 -8.86
CA LEU A 177 19.07 -5.52 -8.17
C LEU A 177 20.02 -5.28 -7.01
N VAL A 178 20.39 -4.00 -6.86
CA VAL A 178 21.16 -3.49 -5.71
C VAL A 178 20.37 -2.36 -5.03
N THR A 179 20.72 -2.07 -3.79
CA THR A 179 20.16 -0.91 -3.07
C THR A 179 20.46 0.37 -3.84
N GLY A 180 19.47 1.21 -4.01
CA GLY A 180 19.52 2.44 -4.82
C GLY A 180 19.02 2.28 -6.25
N ASP A 181 18.81 1.04 -6.75
CA ASP A 181 18.21 0.84 -8.07
C ASP A 181 16.78 1.34 -8.13
N THR A 182 16.43 2.01 -9.24
CA THR A 182 15.04 2.36 -9.57
C THR A 182 14.32 1.13 -10.11
N VAL A 183 13.14 0.87 -9.56
CA VAL A 183 12.29 -0.26 -9.93
C VAL A 183 10.83 0.15 -9.98
N TRP A 184 10.04 -0.65 -10.69
CA TRP A 184 8.59 -0.65 -10.63
C TRP A 184 8.13 -1.87 -9.82
N ALA A 185 7.32 -1.62 -8.80
CA ALA A 185 6.61 -2.66 -8.05
C ALA A 185 5.21 -2.81 -8.64
N LEU A 186 4.90 -4.02 -9.13
CA LEU A 186 3.74 -4.31 -9.95
C LEU A 186 2.90 -5.42 -9.31
N PHE A 187 1.59 -5.26 -9.30
CA PHE A 187 0.68 -6.35 -8.94
C PHE A 187 -0.68 -6.20 -9.60
N ASN A 188 -1.29 -7.35 -9.86
CA ASN A 188 -2.59 -7.43 -10.52
C ASN A 188 -3.72 -7.05 -9.54
N CYS A 189 -4.81 -6.49 -10.06
CA CYS A 189 -5.98 -6.12 -9.27
C CYS A 189 -6.63 -7.30 -8.52
N PHE A 190 -6.49 -8.53 -9.02
CA PHE A 190 -6.98 -9.75 -8.36
C PHE A 190 -6.10 -10.23 -7.19
N ALA A 191 -4.89 -9.69 -7.05
CA ALA A 191 -4.00 -10.01 -5.93
C ALA A 191 -4.33 -9.23 -4.65
N VAL A 192 -5.24 -8.27 -4.74
CA VAL A 192 -5.60 -7.36 -3.64
C VAL A 192 -6.77 -7.92 -2.84
N VAL A 193 -6.61 -7.97 -1.53
CA VAL A 193 -7.67 -8.35 -0.58
C VAL A 193 -8.10 -7.12 0.19
N LEU A 194 -9.41 -6.91 0.30
CA LEU A 194 -9.98 -5.77 1.05
C LEU A 194 -10.36 -6.19 2.46
N HIS A 195 -10.09 -5.32 3.40
CA HIS A 195 -10.53 -5.42 4.79
C HIS A 195 -11.30 -4.17 5.19
N VAL A 196 -12.39 -4.37 5.92
CA VAL A 196 -13.16 -3.34 6.63
C VAL A 196 -13.12 -3.67 8.11
N ASP A 197 -12.96 -2.66 8.93
CA ASP A 197 -13.06 -2.77 10.40
C ASP A 197 -14.52 -2.67 10.84
#